data_e75fc0bdc8b4481627265562aa0acb32
#
_entry.id   e75fc0bdc8b4481627265562aa0acb32
#
_cell.length_a   1.000
_cell.length_b   1.000
_cell.length_c   1.000
_cell.angle_alpha   90.00
_cell.angle_beta   90.00
_cell.angle_gamma   90.00
#
_symmetry.space_group_name_H-M   'P 1'
#
loop_
_entity.id
_entity.type
_entity.pdbx_description
1 polymer ?
#
loop_
_entity_poly.entity_id
_entity_poly.type
_entity_poly.pdbx_seq_one_letter_code
_entity_poly.pdbx_strand_id
1 'polypeptide(L)'
;MEIIVSKEIAKVCPEFVGACVEAKVVNSAYNGGLWDEIHAFGERIRTELTTETLKNISGIAAIRRVYRASGKDPSRYRPASEALIRRLLQGKTLYQINTLVDLINLASMAYGYSIGGFDADKIVGERLTLGIGKAGEPYEGIGRGQLNIEGLPVYRDEIGGVGTPTSDHERTKITDKTTHLLVLINGYDGDEKRVKANAGYILDLLKKYAGSDGGTFFVYK
;
A
#
# COMPACT_ATOMS: atom_id res chain seq x y z
N MET A 1 5.22 16.16 -4.71
CA MET A 1 3.92 15.59 -5.18
C MET A 1 2.77 16.19 -4.38
N GLU A 2 1.70 16.69 -5.00
CA GLU A 2 0.46 17.10 -4.33
C GLU A 2 -0.52 15.92 -4.28
N ILE A 3 -1.18 15.69 -3.13
CA ILE A 3 -2.21 14.64 -3.02
C ILE A 3 -3.56 15.29 -2.68
N ILE A 4 -4.57 15.02 -3.51
CA ILE A 4 -5.93 15.50 -3.30
C ILE A 4 -6.84 14.33 -2.95
N VAL A 5 -7.59 14.46 -1.85
CA VAL A 5 -8.64 13.50 -1.49
C VAL A 5 -9.98 14.02 -2.05
N SER A 6 -10.63 13.22 -2.87
CA SER A 6 -11.88 13.62 -3.52
C SER A 6 -13.06 13.64 -2.54
N LYS A 7 -14.10 14.41 -2.90
CA LYS A 7 -15.37 14.41 -2.16
C LYS A 7 -16.03 13.03 -2.07
N GLU A 8 -15.79 12.17 -3.03
CA GLU A 8 -16.31 10.78 -3.02
C GLU A 8 -15.70 9.97 -1.88
N ILE A 9 -14.37 10.09 -1.67
CA ILE A 9 -13.69 9.48 -0.52
C ILE A 9 -14.16 10.10 0.79
N ALA A 10 -14.21 11.43 0.88
CA ALA A 10 -14.67 12.13 2.08
C ALA A 10 -16.11 11.74 2.47
N LYS A 11 -16.95 11.38 1.50
CA LYS A 11 -18.32 10.90 1.75
C LYS A 11 -18.36 9.50 2.34
N VAL A 12 -17.53 8.56 1.86
CA VAL A 12 -17.54 7.15 2.32
C VAL A 12 -16.61 6.89 3.50
N CYS A 13 -15.65 7.80 3.73
CA CYS A 13 -14.67 7.72 4.81
C CYS A 13 -14.23 9.13 5.22
N PRO A 14 -15.05 9.88 5.95
CA PRO A 14 -14.72 11.24 6.36
C PRO A 14 -13.51 11.32 7.31
N GLU A 15 -13.21 10.23 8.00
CA GLU A 15 -12.05 10.08 8.87
C GLU A 15 -10.74 9.75 8.14
N PHE A 16 -10.75 9.59 6.81
CA PHE A 16 -9.55 9.19 6.05
C PHE A 16 -8.35 10.09 6.36
N VAL A 17 -7.20 9.47 6.58
CA VAL A 17 -5.90 10.12 6.68
C VAL A 17 -4.86 9.29 5.92
N GLY A 18 -4.12 9.93 5.04
CA GLY A 18 -3.01 9.30 4.32
C GLY A 18 -1.66 9.92 4.65
N ALA A 19 -0.58 9.22 4.32
CA ALA A 19 0.75 9.80 4.26
C ALA A 19 1.42 9.46 2.93
N CYS A 20 2.13 10.45 2.40
CA CYS A 20 2.98 10.31 1.23
C CYS A 20 4.44 10.34 1.68
N VAL A 21 5.21 9.32 1.32
CA VAL A 21 6.66 9.23 1.54
C VAL A 21 7.36 9.34 0.19
N GLU A 22 8.35 10.21 0.10
CA GLU A 22 9.24 10.33 -1.06
C GLU A 22 10.69 10.15 -0.64
N ALA A 23 11.44 9.33 -1.38
CA ALA A 23 12.85 9.06 -1.09
C ALA A 23 13.65 8.73 -2.35
N LYS A 24 14.90 9.15 -2.36
CA LYS A 24 15.92 8.58 -3.26
C LYS A 24 16.40 7.27 -2.67
N VAL A 25 16.53 6.25 -3.51
CA VAL A 25 16.77 4.87 -3.08
C VAL A 25 17.69 4.14 -4.05
N VAL A 26 18.28 3.05 -3.56
CA VAL A 26 18.94 2.03 -4.37
C VAL A 26 18.18 0.74 -4.21
N ASN A 27 17.54 0.27 -5.27
CA ASN A 27 16.84 -1.01 -5.24
C ASN A 27 17.82 -2.16 -5.49
N SER A 28 17.48 -3.32 -4.96
CA SER A 28 18.18 -4.58 -5.23
C SER A 28 17.19 -5.73 -5.34
N ALA A 29 17.57 -6.76 -6.08
CA ALA A 29 16.70 -7.93 -6.27
C ALA A 29 16.40 -8.67 -4.96
N TYR A 30 17.33 -8.61 -3.97
CA TYR A 30 17.22 -9.32 -2.70
C TYR A 30 18.03 -8.64 -1.60
N ASN A 31 17.51 -8.66 -0.37
CA ASN A 31 18.24 -8.25 0.83
C ASN A 31 18.00 -9.26 1.97
N GLY A 32 19.04 -10.00 2.35
CA GLY A 32 18.97 -11.07 3.35
C GLY A 32 18.50 -10.56 4.73
N GLY A 33 19.05 -9.44 5.20
CA GLY A 33 18.67 -8.87 6.50
C GLY A 33 17.21 -8.41 6.56
N LEU A 34 16.66 -7.90 5.45
CA LEU A 34 15.23 -7.60 5.35
C LEU A 34 14.38 -8.88 5.42
N TRP A 35 14.81 -9.93 4.72
CA TRP A 35 14.09 -11.20 4.73
C TRP A 35 14.14 -11.91 6.08
N ASP A 36 15.22 -11.75 6.86
CA ASP A 36 15.28 -12.20 8.25
C ASP A 36 14.22 -11.49 9.11
N GLU A 37 14.03 -10.17 8.94
CA GLU A 37 12.95 -9.43 9.62
C GLU A 37 11.54 -9.88 9.17
N ILE A 38 11.35 -10.13 7.88
CA ILE A 38 10.07 -10.63 7.34
C ILE A 38 9.75 -12.01 7.91
N HIS A 39 10.73 -12.91 7.99
CA HIS A 39 10.56 -14.23 8.59
C HIS A 39 10.23 -14.14 10.08
N ALA A 40 10.99 -13.34 10.85
CA ALA A 40 10.72 -13.12 12.27
C ALA A 40 9.32 -12.52 12.51
N PHE A 41 8.90 -11.57 11.67
CA PHE A 41 7.53 -11.05 11.68
C PHE A 41 6.51 -12.15 11.43
N GLY A 42 6.73 -12.99 10.42
CA GLY A 42 5.85 -14.09 10.07
C GLY A 42 5.66 -15.10 11.20
N GLU A 43 6.75 -15.48 11.89
CA GLU A 43 6.68 -16.37 13.05
C GLU A 43 5.86 -15.74 14.18
N ARG A 44 6.14 -14.48 14.53
CA ARG A 44 5.40 -13.76 15.57
C ARG A 44 3.90 -13.67 15.27
N ILE A 45 3.53 -13.26 14.04
CA ILE A 45 2.13 -13.03 13.72
C ILE A 45 1.30 -14.32 13.73
N ARG A 46 1.90 -15.47 13.48
CA ARG A 46 1.24 -16.78 13.60
C ARG A 46 0.88 -17.16 15.03
N THR A 47 1.56 -16.60 16.03
CA THR A 47 1.23 -16.80 17.44
C THR A 47 0.16 -15.83 17.94
N GLU A 48 0.03 -14.66 17.32
CA GLU A 48 -0.85 -13.57 17.77
C GLU A 48 -2.22 -13.55 17.05
N LEU A 49 -2.28 -14.05 15.80
CA LEU A 49 -3.47 -13.93 14.94
C LEU A 49 -3.88 -15.26 14.32
N THR A 50 -5.18 -15.33 14.02
CA THR A 50 -5.77 -16.35 13.15
C THR A 50 -6.38 -15.72 11.90
N THR A 51 -6.75 -16.53 10.93
CA THR A 51 -7.46 -16.06 9.72
C THR A 51 -8.82 -15.44 10.03
N GLU A 52 -9.43 -15.79 11.16
CA GLU A 52 -10.69 -15.24 11.65
C GLU A 52 -10.52 -13.89 12.33
N THR A 53 -9.44 -13.72 13.13
CA THR A 53 -9.19 -12.49 13.90
C THR A 53 -8.51 -11.40 13.07
N LEU A 54 -7.81 -11.76 11.99
CA LEU A 54 -7.13 -10.84 11.07
C LEU A 54 -8.01 -9.66 10.63
N LYS A 55 -9.29 -9.90 10.34
CA LYS A 55 -10.24 -8.88 9.92
C LYS A 55 -10.56 -7.82 11.01
N ASN A 56 -10.12 -8.05 12.25
CA ASN A 56 -10.33 -7.14 13.38
C ASN A 56 -9.19 -6.11 13.52
N ILE A 57 -8.09 -6.24 12.77
CA ILE A 57 -7.05 -5.21 12.67
C ILE A 57 -7.70 -3.93 12.15
N SER A 58 -7.53 -2.81 12.87
CA SER A 58 -8.27 -1.55 12.61
C SER A 58 -8.19 -1.08 11.17
N GLY A 59 -6.97 -1.01 10.60
CA GLY A 59 -6.76 -0.62 9.20
C GLY A 59 -7.45 -1.56 8.21
N ILE A 60 -7.40 -2.88 8.45
CA ILE A 60 -8.06 -3.88 7.60
C ILE A 60 -9.59 -3.78 7.74
N ALA A 61 -10.10 -3.66 8.97
CA ALA A 61 -11.53 -3.49 9.22
C ALA A 61 -12.08 -2.24 8.52
N ALA A 62 -11.33 -1.14 8.60
CA ALA A 62 -11.71 0.15 8.02
C ALA A 62 -11.80 0.10 6.49
N ILE A 63 -10.76 -0.36 5.79
CA ILE A 63 -10.80 -0.45 4.32
C ILE A 63 -11.88 -1.43 3.84
N ARG A 64 -12.15 -2.51 4.58
CA ARG A 64 -13.27 -3.41 4.27
C ARG A 64 -14.63 -2.73 4.39
N ARG A 65 -14.80 -1.77 5.35
CA ARG A 65 -16.02 -0.93 5.43
C ARG A 65 -16.14 -0.02 4.21
N VAL A 66 -15.06 0.66 3.83
CA VAL A 66 -15.02 1.53 2.64
C VAL A 66 -15.39 0.77 1.37
N TYR A 67 -14.84 -0.43 1.17
CA TYR A 67 -15.20 -1.26 0.01
C TYR A 67 -16.71 -1.54 -0.03
N ARG A 68 -17.30 -1.99 1.09
CA ARG A 68 -18.76 -2.23 1.15
C ARG A 68 -19.59 -0.98 0.91
N ALA A 69 -19.17 0.17 1.50
CA ALA A 69 -19.84 1.44 1.30
C ALA A 69 -19.81 1.91 -0.16
N SER A 70 -18.80 1.49 -0.91
CA SER A 70 -18.63 1.78 -2.34
C SER A 70 -19.14 0.65 -3.25
N GLY A 71 -19.86 -0.33 -2.71
CA GLY A 71 -20.45 -1.43 -3.48
C GLY A 71 -19.50 -2.56 -3.87
N LYS A 72 -18.28 -2.60 -3.28
CA LYS A 72 -17.25 -3.62 -3.58
C LYS A 72 -17.21 -4.72 -2.52
N ASP A 73 -17.14 -5.97 -2.96
CA ASP A 73 -16.95 -7.10 -2.04
C ASP A 73 -15.48 -7.23 -1.59
N PRO A 74 -15.17 -6.97 -0.30
CA PRO A 74 -13.79 -7.05 0.20
C PRO A 74 -13.26 -8.49 0.31
N SER A 75 -14.09 -9.50 0.16
CA SER A 75 -13.63 -10.90 0.16
C SER A 75 -13.11 -11.30 -1.21
N ARG A 76 -13.71 -10.76 -2.28
CA ARG A 76 -13.30 -10.97 -3.67
C ARG A 76 -12.12 -10.07 -4.06
N TYR A 77 -12.18 -8.77 -3.67
CA TYR A 77 -11.17 -7.75 -3.98
C TYR A 77 -10.30 -7.43 -2.76
N ARG A 78 -9.82 -8.45 -2.08
CA ARG A 78 -9.13 -8.34 -0.79
C ARG A 78 -8.05 -7.26 -0.77
N PRO A 79 -8.03 -6.39 0.28
CA PRO A 79 -6.94 -5.43 0.49
C PRO A 79 -5.57 -6.12 0.59
N ALA A 80 -4.52 -5.49 0.08
CA ALA A 80 -3.17 -6.07 0.02
C ALA A 80 -2.63 -6.46 1.42
N SER A 81 -2.78 -5.60 2.43
CA SER A 81 -2.37 -5.89 3.81
C SER A 81 -3.03 -7.17 4.35
N GLU A 82 -4.33 -7.34 4.12
CA GLU A 82 -5.05 -8.56 4.51
C GLU A 82 -4.56 -9.78 3.73
N ALA A 83 -4.31 -9.64 2.44
CA ALA A 83 -3.85 -10.74 1.59
C ALA A 83 -2.46 -11.25 2.01
N LEU A 84 -1.53 -10.34 2.32
CA LEU A 84 -0.18 -10.66 2.79
C LEU A 84 -0.20 -11.40 4.13
N ILE A 85 -0.89 -10.85 5.14
CA ILE A 85 -0.97 -11.47 6.47
C ILE A 85 -1.66 -12.83 6.38
N ARG A 86 -2.77 -12.93 5.66
CA ARG A 86 -3.49 -14.20 5.48
C ARG A 86 -2.60 -15.28 4.86
N ARG A 87 -1.72 -14.90 3.92
CA ARG A 87 -0.78 -15.84 3.31
C ARG A 87 0.19 -16.41 4.35
N LEU A 88 0.73 -15.56 5.25
CA LEU A 88 1.59 -16.02 6.35
C LEU A 88 0.84 -16.92 7.34
N LEU A 89 -0.39 -16.55 7.74
CA LEU A 89 -1.22 -17.35 8.64
C LEU A 89 -1.60 -18.74 8.06
N GLN A 90 -1.58 -18.88 6.74
CA GLN A 90 -1.77 -20.17 6.05
C GLN A 90 -0.47 -20.99 5.96
N GLY A 91 0.62 -20.59 6.62
CA GLY A 91 1.91 -21.29 6.57
C GLY A 91 2.69 -21.08 5.27
N LYS A 92 2.26 -20.17 4.39
CA LYS A 92 2.93 -19.89 3.11
C LYS A 92 3.96 -18.78 3.30
N THR A 93 5.06 -18.83 2.56
CA THR A 93 6.02 -17.72 2.45
C THR A 93 5.47 -16.60 1.58
N LEU A 94 5.93 -15.36 1.78
CA LEU A 94 5.68 -14.29 0.83
C LEU A 94 6.43 -14.55 -0.49
N TYR A 95 5.96 -13.89 -1.55
CA TYR A 95 6.75 -13.81 -2.79
C TYR A 95 7.87 -12.79 -2.58
N GLN A 96 9.07 -13.16 -2.91
CA GLN A 96 10.21 -12.27 -3.02
C GLN A 96 10.12 -11.54 -4.37
N ILE A 97 10.10 -10.22 -4.32
CA ILE A 97 9.98 -9.39 -5.54
C ILE A 97 11.27 -8.58 -5.76
N ASN A 98 11.52 -7.61 -4.91
CA ASN A 98 12.75 -6.82 -4.80
C ASN A 98 12.73 -6.08 -3.45
N THR A 99 13.86 -5.52 -3.05
CA THR A 99 14.00 -4.93 -1.71
C THR A 99 12.96 -3.84 -1.41
N LEU A 100 12.63 -2.97 -2.36
CA LEU A 100 11.64 -1.90 -2.13
C LEU A 100 10.23 -2.45 -1.94
N VAL A 101 9.79 -3.38 -2.77
CA VAL A 101 8.47 -4.01 -2.64
C VAL A 101 8.39 -4.84 -1.35
N ASP A 102 9.45 -5.58 -1.02
CA ASP A 102 9.47 -6.44 0.17
C ASP A 102 9.43 -5.63 1.47
N LEU A 103 10.13 -4.49 1.56
CA LEU A 103 10.06 -3.61 2.72
C LEU A 103 8.68 -2.91 2.86
N ILE A 104 8.06 -2.51 1.75
CA ILE A 104 6.69 -1.97 1.75
C ILE A 104 5.69 -3.03 2.22
N ASN A 105 5.85 -4.27 1.77
CA ASN A 105 5.03 -5.40 2.22
C ASN A 105 5.19 -5.62 3.73
N LEU A 106 6.41 -5.57 4.27
CA LEU A 106 6.66 -5.67 5.71
C LEU A 106 5.96 -4.56 6.48
N ALA A 107 6.11 -3.30 6.05
CA ALA A 107 5.45 -2.15 6.66
C ALA A 107 3.91 -2.24 6.60
N SER A 108 3.38 -2.70 5.45
CA SER A 108 1.95 -2.93 5.26
C SER A 108 1.39 -3.97 6.25
N MET A 109 2.09 -5.07 6.46
CA MET A 109 1.68 -6.09 7.42
C MET A 109 1.82 -5.62 8.87
N ALA A 110 2.91 -4.93 9.22
CA ALA A 110 3.18 -4.47 10.57
C ALA A 110 2.14 -3.48 11.10
N TYR A 111 1.59 -2.66 10.21
CA TYR A 111 0.60 -1.65 10.57
C TYR A 111 -0.84 -1.98 10.13
N GLY A 112 -1.01 -3.00 9.29
CA GLY A 112 -2.33 -3.40 8.78
C GLY A 112 -2.93 -2.44 7.76
N TYR A 113 -2.13 -1.56 7.17
CA TYR A 113 -2.55 -0.64 6.11
C TYR A 113 -2.18 -1.18 4.73
N SER A 114 -3.06 -1.03 3.76
CA SER A 114 -2.69 -1.22 2.35
C SER A 114 -1.87 -0.03 1.89
N ILE A 115 -0.68 -0.31 1.38
CA ILE A 115 0.31 0.70 0.99
C ILE A 115 0.57 0.54 -0.51
N GLY A 116 0.45 1.63 -1.27
CA GLY A 116 0.89 1.69 -2.66
C GLY A 116 2.36 2.09 -2.74
N GLY A 117 3.12 1.45 -3.61
CA GLY A 117 4.53 1.77 -3.87
C GLY A 117 4.80 1.95 -5.35
N PHE A 118 5.35 3.11 -5.73
CA PHE A 118 5.48 3.52 -7.11
C PHE A 118 6.90 3.99 -7.44
N ASP A 119 7.30 3.76 -8.68
CA ASP A 119 8.39 4.48 -9.31
C ASP A 119 7.92 5.91 -9.58
N ALA A 120 8.40 6.87 -8.79
CA ALA A 120 7.96 8.26 -8.85
C ALA A 120 8.21 8.89 -10.22
N ASP A 121 9.27 8.46 -10.92
CA ASP A 121 9.62 8.99 -12.24
C ASP A 121 8.65 8.53 -13.35
N LYS A 122 7.74 7.59 -13.04
CA LYS A 122 6.68 7.12 -13.95
C LYS A 122 5.31 7.74 -13.67
N ILE A 123 5.18 8.52 -12.60
CA ILE A 123 3.97 9.31 -12.34
C ILE A 123 3.96 10.51 -13.29
N VAL A 124 2.82 10.77 -13.91
CA VAL A 124 2.68 11.88 -14.86
C VAL A 124 1.96 13.05 -14.20
N GLY A 125 2.59 14.22 -14.25
CA GLY A 125 2.13 15.43 -13.57
C GLY A 125 2.64 15.53 -12.13
N GLU A 126 2.19 16.59 -11.45
CA GLU A 126 2.63 16.92 -10.08
C GLU A 126 1.59 16.60 -9.01
N ARG A 127 0.47 15.99 -9.42
CA ARG A 127 -0.70 15.75 -8.58
C ARG A 127 -1.21 14.32 -8.70
N LEU A 128 -1.57 13.73 -7.56
CA LEU A 128 -2.36 12.52 -7.49
C LEU A 128 -3.72 12.80 -6.84
N THR A 129 -4.79 12.26 -7.41
CA THR A 129 -6.13 12.38 -6.84
C THR A 129 -6.62 11.02 -6.35
N LEU A 130 -6.94 10.91 -5.06
CA LEU A 130 -7.61 9.75 -4.50
C LEU A 130 -9.12 9.86 -4.69
N GLY A 131 -9.71 8.95 -5.42
CA GLY A 131 -11.16 8.89 -5.69
C GLY A 131 -11.67 7.47 -5.65
N ILE A 132 -12.89 7.26 -6.16
CA ILE A 132 -13.50 5.93 -6.33
C ILE A 132 -13.44 5.52 -7.80
N GLY A 133 -13.07 4.27 -8.06
CA GLY A 133 -13.02 3.70 -9.41
C GLY A 133 -14.39 3.65 -10.08
N LYS A 134 -14.43 3.96 -11.36
CA LYS A 134 -15.67 4.01 -12.17
C LYS A 134 -15.88 2.70 -12.94
N ALA A 135 -17.12 2.46 -13.35
CA ALA A 135 -17.46 1.34 -14.22
C ALA A 135 -16.70 1.46 -15.55
N GLY A 136 -16.06 0.35 -15.97
CA GLY A 136 -15.31 0.30 -17.23
C GLY A 136 -14.01 1.12 -17.25
N GLU A 137 -13.57 1.68 -16.11
CA GLU A 137 -12.32 2.42 -16.03
C GLU A 137 -11.13 1.50 -16.33
N PRO A 138 -10.27 1.86 -17.33
CA PRO A 138 -9.12 1.03 -17.68
C PRO A 138 -8.12 0.93 -16.52
N TYR A 139 -7.76 -0.30 -16.16
CA TYR A 139 -6.77 -0.53 -15.12
C TYR A 139 -6.08 -1.88 -15.30
N GLU A 140 -4.78 -1.88 -15.45
CA GLU A 140 -3.96 -3.09 -15.53
C GLU A 140 -3.22 -3.32 -14.22
N GLY A 141 -3.72 -4.25 -13.41
CA GLY A 141 -3.09 -4.59 -12.12
C GLY A 141 -1.83 -5.44 -12.29
N ILE A 142 -0.79 -5.17 -11.49
CA ILE A 142 0.48 -5.89 -11.52
C ILE A 142 0.23 -7.40 -11.36
N GLY A 143 0.63 -8.18 -12.37
CA GLY A 143 0.47 -9.64 -12.39
C GLY A 143 -0.98 -10.14 -12.42
N ARG A 144 -1.96 -9.26 -12.69
CA ARG A 144 -3.39 -9.60 -12.72
C ARG A 144 -4.06 -9.32 -14.06
N GLY A 145 -3.38 -8.56 -14.95
CA GLY A 145 -3.99 -8.06 -16.19
C GLY A 145 -5.10 -7.05 -15.91
N GLN A 146 -6.14 -7.04 -16.76
CA GLN A 146 -7.26 -6.10 -16.62
C GLN A 146 -8.03 -6.33 -15.32
N LEU A 147 -8.09 -5.32 -14.47
CA LEU A 147 -8.75 -5.35 -13.16
C LEU A 147 -9.95 -4.41 -13.14
N ASN A 148 -11.13 -4.92 -12.78
CA ASN A 148 -12.29 -4.07 -12.53
C ASN A 148 -12.13 -3.32 -11.21
N ILE A 149 -11.79 -2.03 -11.30
CA ILE A 149 -11.59 -1.15 -10.15
C ILE A 149 -12.83 -0.37 -9.72
N GLU A 150 -13.99 -0.57 -10.39
CA GLU A 150 -15.25 0.04 -9.99
C GLU A 150 -15.50 -0.14 -8.48
N GLY A 151 -15.76 0.94 -7.76
CA GLY A 151 -16.00 0.93 -6.32
C GLY A 151 -14.76 0.74 -5.44
N LEU A 152 -13.55 0.63 -6.02
CA LEU A 152 -12.32 0.65 -5.24
C LEU A 152 -11.80 2.08 -5.07
N PRO A 153 -11.24 2.47 -3.91
CA PRO A 153 -10.40 3.65 -3.83
C PRO A 153 -9.26 3.54 -4.85
N VAL A 154 -8.98 4.59 -5.59
CA VAL A 154 -7.93 4.61 -6.62
C VAL A 154 -7.25 5.97 -6.65
N TYR A 155 -5.91 5.95 -6.66
CA TYR A 155 -5.10 7.11 -6.97
C TYR A 155 -4.96 7.25 -8.47
N ARG A 156 -5.07 8.47 -8.97
CA ARG A 156 -4.92 8.82 -10.38
C ARG A 156 -3.93 9.94 -10.54
N ASP A 157 -3.06 9.79 -11.52
CA ASP A 157 -2.28 10.90 -12.10
C ASP A 157 -2.99 11.48 -13.33
N GLU A 158 -2.30 12.26 -14.17
CA GLU A 158 -2.89 12.87 -15.37
C GLU A 158 -3.29 11.86 -16.45
N ILE A 159 -2.72 10.65 -16.44
CA ILE A 159 -3.05 9.60 -17.42
C ILE A 159 -4.23 8.74 -16.94
N GLY A 160 -4.24 8.38 -15.65
CA GLY A 160 -5.26 7.49 -15.11
C GLY A 160 -4.85 6.82 -13.80
N GLY A 161 -5.46 5.69 -13.48
CA GLY A 161 -5.20 4.96 -12.25
C GLY A 161 -3.75 4.54 -12.11
N VAL A 162 -3.17 4.70 -10.89
CA VAL A 162 -1.82 4.27 -10.54
C VAL A 162 -1.81 3.22 -9.44
N GLY A 163 -2.75 3.28 -8.48
CA GLY A 163 -2.78 2.35 -7.36
C GLY A 163 -4.15 2.24 -6.71
N THR A 164 -4.48 1.04 -6.25
CA THR A 164 -5.65 0.73 -5.42
C THR A 164 -5.19 -0.06 -4.19
N PRO A 165 -5.99 -0.12 -3.10
CA PRO A 165 -5.62 -0.96 -1.95
C PRO A 165 -5.56 -2.47 -2.24
N THR A 166 -6.01 -2.90 -3.44
CA THR A 166 -5.97 -4.31 -3.88
C THR A 166 -4.76 -4.62 -4.74
N SER A 167 -4.33 -3.69 -5.61
CA SER A 167 -3.21 -3.87 -6.55
C SER A 167 -2.81 -2.53 -7.15
N ASP A 168 -1.51 -2.31 -7.32
CA ASP A 168 -0.98 -1.17 -8.05
C ASP A 168 -1.01 -1.42 -9.57
N HIS A 169 -0.90 -0.35 -10.36
CA HIS A 169 -0.95 -0.41 -11.82
C HIS A 169 0.40 -0.78 -12.42
N GLU A 170 0.39 -1.61 -13.47
CA GLU A 170 1.60 -2.09 -14.16
C GLU A 170 2.52 -0.95 -14.64
N ARG A 171 1.94 0.19 -15.08
CA ARG A 171 2.68 1.35 -15.62
C ARG A 171 3.64 1.99 -14.62
N THR A 172 3.21 2.13 -13.38
CA THR A 172 3.96 2.85 -12.34
C THR A 172 4.70 1.93 -11.36
N LYS A 173 4.78 0.64 -11.69
CA LYS A 173 5.40 -0.36 -10.81
C LYS A 173 6.86 -0.07 -10.53
N ILE A 174 7.27 -0.41 -9.32
CA ILE A 174 8.66 -0.47 -8.89
C ILE A 174 9.40 -1.54 -9.70
N THR A 175 10.60 -1.23 -10.17
CA THR A 175 11.51 -2.16 -10.87
C THR A 175 12.89 -2.10 -10.23
N ASP A 176 13.79 -2.99 -10.62
CA ASP A 176 15.18 -2.98 -10.15
C ASP A 176 15.93 -1.68 -10.48
N LYS A 177 15.40 -0.90 -11.44
CA LYS A 177 15.96 0.40 -11.87
C LYS A 177 15.35 1.60 -11.14
N THR A 178 14.38 1.40 -10.26
CA THR A 178 13.73 2.49 -9.53
C THR A 178 14.71 3.12 -8.55
N THR A 179 14.95 4.41 -8.72
CA THR A 179 15.84 5.23 -7.86
C THR A 179 15.11 6.35 -7.14
N HIS A 180 13.87 6.62 -7.52
CA HIS A 180 12.99 7.59 -6.87
C HIS A 180 11.68 6.90 -6.49
N LEU A 181 11.47 6.72 -5.20
CA LEU A 181 10.35 5.99 -4.64
C LEU A 181 9.28 6.95 -4.14
N LEU A 182 8.02 6.68 -4.51
CA LEU A 182 6.82 7.27 -3.92
C LEU A 182 6.05 6.16 -3.19
N VAL A 183 5.67 6.40 -1.92
CA VAL A 183 4.86 5.47 -1.13
C VAL A 183 3.62 6.17 -0.58
N LEU A 184 2.45 5.57 -0.76
CA LEU A 184 1.18 6.09 -0.27
C LEU A 184 0.58 5.16 0.79
N ILE A 185 0.50 5.64 2.02
CA ILE A 185 -0.07 4.93 3.17
C ILE A 185 -1.54 5.34 3.33
N ASN A 186 -2.43 4.37 3.50
CA ASN A 186 -3.87 4.60 3.49
C ASN A 186 -4.51 4.26 4.85
N GLY A 187 -4.70 5.24 5.72
CA GLY A 187 -5.36 5.12 7.02
C GLY A 187 -6.86 5.42 6.94
N TYR A 188 -7.66 4.44 6.53
CA TYR A 188 -9.13 4.54 6.49
C TYR A 188 -9.79 4.45 7.89
N ASP A 189 -9.01 4.21 8.93
CA ASP A 189 -9.44 4.20 10.34
C ASP A 189 -9.26 5.56 11.04
N GLY A 190 -8.69 6.55 10.36
CA GLY A 190 -8.49 7.90 10.87
C GLY A 190 -7.38 8.04 11.90
N ASP A 191 -6.59 6.99 12.15
CA ASP A 191 -5.49 7.02 13.13
C ASP A 191 -4.23 7.70 12.54
N GLU A 192 -4.23 9.04 12.57
CA GLU A 192 -3.09 9.83 12.07
C GLU A 192 -1.77 9.50 12.78
N LYS A 193 -1.81 9.20 14.08
CA LYS A 193 -0.61 8.83 14.83
C LYS A 193 0.00 7.54 14.29
N ARG A 194 -0.82 6.55 14.01
CA ARG A 194 -0.40 5.27 13.46
C ARG A 194 0.08 5.41 12.01
N VAL A 195 -0.57 6.25 11.20
CA VAL A 195 -0.14 6.58 9.83
C VAL A 195 1.25 7.22 9.84
N LYS A 196 1.49 8.22 10.72
CA LYS A 196 2.81 8.86 10.89
C LYS A 196 3.89 7.86 11.36
N ALA A 197 3.54 6.98 12.31
CA ALA A 197 4.45 5.94 12.78
C ALA A 197 4.84 4.97 11.65
N ASN A 198 3.88 4.59 10.80
CA ASN A 198 4.15 3.74 9.63
C ASN A 198 5.06 4.45 8.61
N ALA A 199 4.84 5.76 8.35
CA ALA A 199 5.72 6.53 7.47
C ALA A 199 7.15 6.59 8.01
N GLY A 200 7.33 6.83 9.32
CA GLY A 200 8.63 6.79 9.98
C GLY A 200 9.29 5.41 9.86
N TYR A 201 8.54 4.34 10.08
CA TYR A 201 9.04 2.97 9.93
C TYR A 201 9.51 2.67 8.50
N ILE A 202 8.78 3.13 7.48
CA ILE A 202 9.21 3.00 6.08
C ILE A 202 10.53 3.74 5.84
N LEU A 203 10.68 4.99 6.34
CA LEU A 203 11.94 5.73 6.21
C LEU A 203 13.11 5.00 6.87
N ASP A 204 12.90 4.40 8.05
CA ASP A 204 13.93 3.61 8.74
C ASP A 204 14.32 2.36 7.93
N LEU A 205 13.35 1.65 7.37
CA LEU A 205 13.60 0.50 6.49
C LEU A 205 14.36 0.92 5.21
N LEU A 206 14.00 2.07 4.61
CA LEU A 206 14.69 2.59 3.43
C LEU A 206 16.14 2.94 3.73
N LYS A 207 16.44 3.58 4.86
CA LYS A 207 17.81 3.83 5.32
C LYS A 207 18.59 2.55 5.51
N LYS A 208 17.98 1.56 6.15
CA LYS A 208 18.62 0.30 6.52
C LYS A 208 18.91 -0.61 5.33
N TYR A 209 17.99 -0.69 4.35
CA TYR A 209 18.02 -1.71 3.32
C TYR A 209 18.10 -1.21 1.87
N ALA A 210 17.78 0.07 1.63
CA ALA A 210 17.66 0.63 0.28
C ALA A 210 18.57 1.85 0.04
N GLY A 211 19.65 1.98 0.81
CA GLY A 211 20.66 3.03 0.61
C GLY A 211 20.12 4.46 0.62
N SER A 212 18.95 4.69 1.21
CA SER A 212 18.36 6.02 1.32
C SER A 212 19.09 6.84 2.37
N ASP A 213 19.39 8.10 2.04
CA ASP A 213 19.97 9.09 2.96
C ASP A 213 18.92 9.74 3.88
N GLY A 214 17.64 9.44 3.67
CA GLY A 214 16.53 9.97 4.46
C GLY A 214 15.20 9.88 3.74
N GLY A 215 14.89 10.85 2.93
CA GLY A 215 13.56 11.04 2.38
C GLY A 215 12.69 11.91 3.30
N THR A 216 11.48 12.18 2.85
CA THR A 216 10.52 13.03 3.57
C THR A 216 9.15 12.37 3.54
N PHE A 217 8.27 12.77 4.47
CA PHE A 217 6.86 12.45 4.35
C PHE A 217 5.98 13.63 4.80
N PHE A 218 4.78 13.63 4.30
CA PHE A 218 3.71 14.53 4.75
C PHE A 218 2.38 13.77 4.87
N VAL A 219 1.48 14.29 5.71
CA VAL A 219 0.13 13.75 5.91
C VAL A 219 -0.85 14.56 5.10
N TYR A 220 -1.89 13.89 4.57
CA TYR A 220 -2.98 14.51 3.80
C TYR A 220 -4.34 13.91 4.19
N LYS A 221 -5.41 14.71 3.98
CA LYS A 221 -6.79 14.35 4.33
C LYS A 221 -7.74 14.77 3.22
#